data_a88a96eeb89badbd1ac555004839a072
#
_entry.id   a88a96eeb89badbd1ac555004839a072
#
_cell.length_a   1.000
_cell.length_b   1.000
_cell.length_c   1.000
_cell.angle_alpha   90.00
_cell.angle_beta   90.00
_cell.angle_gamma   90.00
#
_symmetry.space_group_name_H-M   'P 1'
#
loop_
_entity.id
_entity.type
_entity.pdbx_description
1 polymer ?
#
loop_
_entity_poly.entity_id
_entity_poly.type
_entity_poly.pdbx_seq_one_letter_code
_entity_poly.pdbx_strand_id
1 'polypeptide(L)'
;MTAQLIDGNALSRQLRSEVASRATALKARGVTAGLAVVLVGDNPASQVYVRNKVKACEEAGLHSVLEKYDASMTEAELLARVEALNNDPSIHGILVQLPLPKHIDDHKVIEAISPLKDVDGFHVASAGALMVGEVGFKACTPYGCMKMLESIGMKDLRGKHAVVIGRSNIVGKPMAMMLLQANATVTICHSGTADLAAMTRQADVIVAAVGKRDVLTADMVKPGAVVIDVGMNRNDEGKLCGDVDFAGVKEVAGFITPVPGGVGPMTITMLLVNTMEAAERA
;
A
#
# COMPACT_ATOMS: atom_id res chain seq x y z
N MET A 1 19.85 -16.33 15.28
CA MET A 1 19.79 -16.65 13.81
C MET A 1 19.36 -15.38 13.13
N THR A 2 20.10 -14.91 12.15
CA THR A 2 19.77 -13.69 11.41
C THR A 2 18.51 -13.91 10.57
N ALA A 3 17.56 -12.97 10.57
CA ALA A 3 16.31 -13.05 9.85
C ALA A 3 16.51 -13.19 8.33
N GLN A 4 15.65 -13.97 7.68
CA GLN A 4 15.55 -14.00 6.22
C GLN A 4 14.91 -12.71 5.71
N LEU A 5 15.43 -12.17 4.62
CA LEU A 5 14.87 -10.96 4.02
C LEU A 5 13.66 -11.30 3.14
N ILE A 6 12.57 -10.57 3.31
CA ILE A 6 11.45 -10.60 2.35
C ILE A 6 11.73 -9.56 1.28
N ASP A 7 12.24 -10.00 0.13
CA ASP A 7 12.64 -9.11 -0.97
C ASP A 7 11.42 -8.65 -1.78
N GLY A 8 10.94 -7.44 -1.44
CA GLY A 8 9.83 -6.82 -2.16
C GLY A 8 10.14 -6.45 -3.61
N ASN A 9 11.41 -6.17 -3.94
CA ASN A 9 11.80 -5.90 -5.33
C ASN A 9 11.67 -7.17 -6.19
N ALA A 10 12.13 -8.33 -5.70
CA ALA A 10 12.01 -9.59 -6.43
C ALA A 10 10.55 -9.98 -6.63
N LEU A 11 9.75 -9.94 -5.55
CA LEU A 11 8.32 -10.26 -5.61
C LEU A 11 7.56 -9.28 -6.51
N SER A 12 7.87 -7.98 -6.43
CA SER A 12 7.30 -6.96 -7.30
C SER A 12 7.55 -7.24 -8.78
N ARG A 13 8.77 -7.63 -9.17
CA ARG A 13 9.09 -7.99 -10.56
C ARG A 13 8.27 -9.19 -11.04
N GLN A 14 8.15 -10.23 -10.23
CA GLN A 14 7.33 -11.39 -10.54
C GLN A 14 5.87 -11.00 -10.80
N LEU A 15 5.23 -10.32 -9.84
CA LEU A 15 3.81 -9.94 -9.95
C LEU A 15 3.54 -8.95 -11.09
N ARG A 16 4.48 -8.05 -11.40
CA ARG A 16 4.35 -7.17 -12.58
C ARG A 16 4.44 -7.94 -13.90
N SER A 17 5.22 -9.01 -13.97
CA SER A 17 5.22 -9.90 -15.14
C SER A 17 3.86 -10.60 -15.31
N GLU A 18 3.21 -11.00 -14.22
CA GLU A 18 1.86 -11.55 -14.25
C GLU A 18 0.84 -10.50 -14.72
N VAL A 19 0.94 -9.25 -14.21
CA VAL A 19 0.13 -8.11 -14.68
C VAL A 19 0.31 -7.87 -16.18
N ALA A 20 1.55 -7.86 -16.68
CA ALA A 20 1.84 -7.65 -18.10
C ALA A 20 1.21 -8.76 -18.99
N SER A 21 1.24 -10.01 -18.52
CA SER A 21 0.60 -11.13 -19.21
C SER A 21 -0.93 -10.95 -19.26
N ARG A 22 -1.56 -10.55 -18.15
CA ARG A 22 -2.99 -10.22 -18.07
C ARG A 22 -3.34 -9.04 -18.99
N ALA A 23 -2.53 -7.98 -18.97
CA ALA A 23 -2.73 -6.80 -19.84
C ALA A 23 -2.70 -7.17 -21.33
N THR A 24 -1.77 -8.04 -21.72
CA THR A 24 -1.69 -8.56 -23.10
C THR A 24 -2.93 -9.36 -23.48
N ALA A 25 -3.41 -10.23 -22.60
CA ALA A 25 -4.63 -11.01 -22.82
C ALA A 25 -5.88 -10.12 -22.91
N LEU A 26 -5.99 -9.10 -22.06
CA LEU A 26 -7.10 -8.16 -22.07
C LEU A 26 -7.10 -7.30 -23.32
N LYS A 27 -5.92 -6.83 -23.76
CA LYS A 27 -5.75 -6.08 -25.01
C LYS A 27 -6.18 -6.88 -26.25
N ALA A 28 -5.93 -8.19 -26.29
CA ALA A 28 -6.42 -9.06 -27.37
C ALA A 28 -7.95 -9.14 -27.43
N ARG A 29 -8.64 -8.79 -26.31
CA ARG A 29 -10.11 -8.67 -26.23
C ARG A 29 -10.61 -7.25 -26.55
N GLY A 30 -9.71 -6.34 -26.95
CA GLY A 30 -10.04 -4.95 -27.30
C GLY A 30 -10.06 -3.97 -26.13
N VAL A 31 -9.68 -4.38 -24.92
CA VAL A 31 -9.65 -3.51 -23.74
C VAL A 31 -8.21 -3.26 -23.30
N THR A 32 -7.85 -2.00 -23.11
CA THR A 32 -6.55 -1.61 -22.54
C THR A 32 -6.78 -1.02 -21.16
N ALA A 33 -6.25 -1.66 -20.12
CA ALA A 33 -6.38 -1.16 -18.75
C ALA A 33 -5.76 0.24 -18.63
N GLY A 34 -6.52 1.22 -18.16
CA GLY A 34 -6.12 2.62 -18.06
C GLY A 34 -6.08 3.13 -16.61
N LEU A 35 -4.98 3.77 -16.24
CA LEU A 35 -4.78 4.42 -14.94
C LEU A 35 -4.57 5.92 -15.14
N ALA A 36 -5.41 6.75 -14.52
CA ALA A 36 -5.16 8.17 -14.36
C ALA A 36 -4.48 8.45 -13.03
N VAL A 37 -3.36 9.18 -13.07
CA VAL A 37 -2.61 9.62 -11.88
C VAL A 37 -2.66 11.14 -11.85
N VAL A 38 -3.27 11.71 -10.82
CA VAL A 38 -3.40 13.14 -10.62
C VAL A 38 -2.44 13.60 -9.52
N LEU A 39 -1.61 14.58 -9.82
CA LEU A 39 -0.67 15.21 -8.88
C LEU A 39 -0.97 16.71 -8.78
N VAL A 40 -1.27 17.21 -7.60
CA VAL A 40 -1.46 18.64 -7.33
C VAL A 40 -0.30 19.14 -6.47
N GLY A 41 0.38 20.18 -6.97
CA GLY A 41 1.56 20.76 -6.32
C GLY A 41 2.88 20.09 -6.70
N ASP A 42 3.94 20.51 -6.03
CA ASP A 42 5.34 20.24 -6.39
C ASP A 42 6.13 19.43 -5.36
N ASN A 43 5.44 18.76 -4.43
CA ASN A 43 6.10 17.95 -3.39
C ASN A 43 7.09 16.96 -4.02
N PRO A 44 8.41 17.04 -3.71
CA PRO A 44 9.43 16.24 -4.36
C PRO A 44 9.26 14.73 -4.15
N ALA A 45 8.78 14.31 -2.96
CA ALA A 45 8.54 12.90 -2.68
C ALA A 45 7.38 12.37 -3.53
N SER A 46 6.27 13.13 -3.63
CA SER A 46 5.13 12.79 -4.47
C SER A 46 5.53 12.67 -5.95
N GLN A 47 6.37 13.58 -6.47
CA GLN A 47 6.86 13.52 -7.84
C GLN A 47 7.66 12.25 -8.15
N VAL A 48 8.51 11.80 -7.20
CA VAL A 48 9.27 10.54 -7.36
C VAL A 48 8.32 9.34 -7.39
N TYR A 49 7.34 9.31 -6.48
CA TYR A 49 6.35 8.23 -6.43
C TYR A 49 5.51 8.14 -7.71
N VAL A 50 4.98 9.27 -8.17
CA VAL A 50 4.17 9.35 -9.39
C VAL A 50 4.97 8.89 -10.60
N ARG A 51 6.23 9.34 -10.75
CA ARG A 51 7.10 8.90 -11.83
C ARG A 51 7.31 7.38 -11.85
N ASN A 52 7.52 6.79 -10.68
CA ASN A 52 7.70 5.34 -10.55
C ASN A 52 6.40 4.58 -10.87
N LYS A 53 5.22 5.13 -10.53
CA LYS A 53 3.90 4.55 -10.86
C LYS A 53 3.67 4.56 -12.38
N VAL A 54 3.89 5.70 -13.03
CA VAL A 54 3.75 5.84 -14.50
C VAL A 54 4.68 4.87 -15.22
N LYS A 55 5.97 4.86 -14.87
CA LYS A 55 6.94 3.94 -15.44
C LYS A 55 6.51 2.48 -15.28
N ALA A 56 6.01 2.11 -14.10
CA ALA A 56 5.55 0.74 -13.85
C ALA A 56 4.32 0.36 -14.69
N CYS A 57 3.39 1.30 -14.96
CA CYS A 57 2.27 1.10 -15.86
C CYS A 57 2.75 0.86 -17.29
N GLU A 58 3.64 1.69 -17.79
CA GLU A 58 4.22 1.57 -19.15
C GLU A 58 4.93 0.22 -19.33
N GLU A 59 5.77 -0.18 -18.36
CA GLU A 59 6.47 -1.47 -18.37
C GLU A 59 5.52 -2.67 -18.35
N ALA A 60 4.36 -2.53 -17.71
CA ALA A 60 3.34 -3.57 -17.65
C ALA A 60 2.34 -3.52 -18.82
N GLY A 61 2.48 -2.58 -19.76
CA GLY A 61 1.60 -2.44 -20.94
C GLY A 61 0.22 -1.84 -20.64
N LEU A 62 0.06 -1.15 -19.51
CA LEU A 62 -1.14 -0.39 -19.17
C LEU A 62 -1.08 1.01 -19.80
N HIS A 63 -2.25 1.55 -20.16
CA HIS A 63 -2.38 2.97 -20.51
C HIS A 63 -2.25 3.82 -19.24
N SER A 64 -1.38 4.84 -19.26
CA SER A 64 -1.18 5.72 -18.11
C SER A 64 -1.34 7.16 -18.51
N VAL A 65 -2.25 7.86 -17.83
CA VAL A 65 -2.46 9.31 -17.98
C VAL A 65 -1.91 9.99 -16.72
N LEU A 66 -0.92 10.86 -16.89
CA LEU A 66 -0.39 11.68 -15.81
C LEU A 66 -0.84 13.11 -15.96
N GLU A 67 -1.58 13.60 -14.97
CA GLU A 67 -2.00 14.99 -14.89
C GLU A 67 -1.30 15.69 -13.73
N LYS A 68 -0.64 16.81 -14.05
CA LYS A 68 0.04 17.63 -13.05
C LYS A 68 -0.61 19.02 -13.02
N TYR A 69 -0.96 19.42 -11.81
CA TYR A 69 -1.59 20.71 -11.57
C TYR A 69 -0.76 21.51 -10.56
N ASP A 70 -0.82 22.83 -10.70
CA ASP A 70 -0.20 23.76 -9.76
C ASP A 70 -0.84 23.65 -8.35
N ALA A 71 -0.08 23.99 -7.33
CA ALA A 71 -0.56 23.98 -5.95
C ALA A 71 -1.71 24.97 -5.68
N SER A 72 -1.96 25.93 -6.59
CA SER A 72 -3.08 26.87 -6.52
C SER A 72 -4.40 26.31 -7.05
N MET A 73 -4.40 25.09 -7.65
CA MET A 73 -5.63 24.43 -8.09
C MET A 73 -6.65 24.37 -6.95
N THR A 74 -7.86 24.80 -7.24
CA THR A 74 -8.95 24.79 -6.24
C THR A 74 -9.55 23.40 -6.05
N GLU A 75 -10.18 23.17 -4.89
CA GLU A 75 -10.92 21.92 -4.64
C GLU A 75 -12.00 21.67 -5.69
N ALA A 76 -12.73 22.73 -6.11
CA ALA A 76 -13.79 22.61 -7.11
C ALA A 76 -13.27 22.18 -8.49
N GLU A 77 -12.12 22.70 -8.92
CA GLU A 77 -11.46 22.30 -10.16
C GLU A 77 -11.01 20.86 -10.12
N LEU A 78 -10.42 20.43 -9.00
CA LEU A 78 -9.97 19.04 -8.81
C LEU A 78 -11.17 18.08 -8.81
N LEU A 79 -12.26 18.40 -8.11
CA LEU A 79 -13.48 17.59 -8.10
C LEU A 79 -14.11 17.48 -9.50
N ALA A 80 -14.17 18.57 -10.25
CA ALA A 80 -14.65 18.54 -11.64
C ALA A 80 -13.76 17.67 -12.53
N ARG A 81 -12.44 17.64 -12.28
CA ARG A 81 -11.53 16.78 -13.04
C ARG A 81 -11.72 15.31 -12.67
N VAL A 82 -11.88 15.00 -11.39
CA VAL A 82 -12.18 13.63 -10.93
C VAL A 82 -13.48 13.12 -11.55
N GLU A 83 -14.52 13.96 -11.63
CA GLU A 83 -15.78 13.61 -12.29
C GLU A 83 -15.60 13.31 -13.78
N ALA A 84 -14.80 14.11 -14.48
CA ALA A 84 -14.48 13.83 -15.88
C ALA A 84 -13.73 12.50 -16.06
N LEU A 85 -12.80 12.15 -15.17
CA LEU A 85 -12.10 10.87 -15.17
C LEU A 85 -13.03 9.68 -14.80
N ASN A 86 -13.99 9.91 -13.91
CA ASN A 86 -15.02 8.90 -13.60
C ASN A 86 -15.83 8.52 -14.86
N ASN A 87 -16.10 9.49 -15.72
CA ASN A 87 -16.90 9.32 -16.95
C ASN A 87 -16.06 8.91 -18.17
N ASP A 88 -14.73 8.86 -18.07
CA ASP A 88 -13.87 8.44 -19.19
C ASP A 88 -13.81 6.89 -19.25
N PRO A 89 -14.33 6.28 -20.33
CA PRO A 89 -14.32 4.83 -20.48
C PRO A 89 -12.93 4.23 -20.72
N SER A 90 -11.94 5.06 -21.08
CA SER A 90 -10.56 4.60 -21.23
C SER A 90 -9.80 4.49 -19.90
N ILE A 91 -10.35 5.08 -18.83
CA ILE A 91 -9.78 5.10 -17.48
C ILE A 91 -10.53 4.10 -16.59
N HIS A 92 -9.82 3.10 -16.11
CA HIS A 92 -10.34 2.05 -15.25
C HIS A 92 -9.93 2.23 -13.78
N GLY A 93 -8.88 3.01 -13.54
CA GLY A 93 -8.43 3.39 -12.20
C GLY A 93 -8.06 4.85 -12.11
N ILE A 94 -8.40 5.47 -10.99
CA ILE A 94 -8.05 6.86 -10.67
C ILE A 94 -7.24 6.88 -9.39
N LEU A 95 -6.11 7.58 -9.41
CA LEU A 95 -5.28 7.83 -8.25
C LEU A 95 -5.02 9.32 -8.12
N VAL A 96 -5.44 9.92 -7.03
CA VAL A 96 -5.05 11.28 -6.64
C VAL A 96 -3.95 11.19 -5.60
N GLN A 97 -2.76 11.66 -5.96
CA GLN A 97 -1.56 11.49 -5.12
C GLN A 97 -1.63 12.37 -3.87
N LEU A 98 -1.65 11.72 -2.70
CA LEU A 98 -1.56 12.40 -1.41
C LEU A 98 -0.09 12.69 -1.02
N PRO A 99 0.16 13.70 -0.18
CA PRO A 99 -0.81 14.67 0.36
C PRO A 99 -1.21 15.74 -0.65
N LEU A 100 -2.42 16.25 -0.53
CA LEU A 100 -2.91 17.41 -1.28
C LEU A 100 -2.51 18.73 -0.58
N PRO A 101 -2.56 19.89 -1.29
CA PRO A 101 -2.45 21.21 -0.67
C PRO A 101 -3.51 21.40 0.42
N LYS A 102 -3.16 22.08 1.52
CA LYS A 102 -3.99 22.20 2.73
C LYS A 102 -5.40 22.79 2.54
N HIS A 103 -5.65 23.49 1.45
CA HIS A 103 -6.96 24.07 1.14
C HIS A 103 -7.90 23.10 0.39
N ILE A 104 -7.42 21.91 0.06
CA ILE A 104 -8.21 20.84 -0.57
C ILE A 104 -8.43 19.75 0.48
N ASP A 105 -9.67 19.34 0.66
CA ASP A 105 -10.05 18.26 1.57
C ASP A 105 -9.80 16.89 0.90
N ASP A 106 -8.76 16.20 1.38
CA ASP A 106 -8.39 14.86 0.89
C ASP A 106 -9.57 13.87 0.91
N HIS A 107 -10.41 13.97 1.94
CA HIS A 107 -11.54 13.06 2.13
C HIS A 107 -12.60 13.26 1.05
N LYS A 108 -12.97 14.52 0.76
CA LYS A 108 -13.92 14.83 -0.31
C LYS A 108 -13.44 14.36 -1.67
N VAL A 109 -12.14 14.52 -1.94
CA VAL A 109 -11.55 14.11 -3.21
C VAL A 109 -11.56 12.59 -3.35
N ILE A 110 -11.21 11.84 -2.30
CA ILE A 110 -11.27 10.38 -2.29
C ILE A 110 -12.72 9.89 -2.52
N GLU A 111 -13.69 10.49 -1.82
CA GLU A 111 -15.11 10.13 -1.93
C GLU A 111 -15.74 10.52 -3.29
N ALA A 112 -15.15 11.46 -4.02
CA ALA A 112 -15.57 11.81 -5.37
C ALA A 112 -15.13 10.79 -6.42
N ILE A 113 -14.11 9.97 -6.16
CA ILE A 113 -13.69 8.90 -7.07
C ILE A 113 -14.76 7.81 -7.08
N SER A 114 -15.15 7.36 -8.28
CA SER A 114 -16.08 6.22 -8.39
C SER A 114 -15.52 5.00 -7.65
N PRO A 115 -16.30 4.33 -6.78
CA PRO A 115 -15.86 3.10 -6.11
C PRO A 115 -15.36 2.01 -7.08
N LEU A 116 -15.83 2.02 -8.33
CA LEU A 116 -15.38 1.09 -9.38
C LEU A 116 -14.02 1.46 -9.97
N LYS A 117 -13.51 2.68 -9.69
CA LYS A 117 -12.21 3.19 -10.15
C LYS A 117 -11.27 3.56 -8.99
N ASP A 118 -11.65 3.29 -7.73
CA ASP A 118 -10.84 3.52 -6.53
C ASP A 118 -9.74 2.47 -6.38
N VAL A 119 -8.78 2.47 -7.29
CA VAL A 119 -7.71 1.46 -7.33
C VAL A 119 -6.66 1.61 -6.24
N ASP A 120 -6.64 2.73 -5.51
CA ASP A 120 -5.84 2.88 -4.28
C ASP A 120 -6.51 2.20 -3.07
N GLY A 121 -7.84 1.96 -3.14
CA GLY A 121 -8.62 1.29 -2.10
C GLY A 121 -8.87 2.14 -0.85
N PHE A 122 -9.04 3.47 -1.02
CA PHE A 122 -9.21 4.41 0.08
C PHE A 122 -10.66 4.91 0.25
N HIS A 123 -11.49 4.71 -0.76
CA HIS A 123 -12.90 5.10 -0.71
C HIS A 123 -13.65 4.35 0.41
N VAL A 124 -14.63 4.99 1.04
CA VAL A 124 -15.42 4.39 2.14
C VAL A 124 -16.08 3.08 1.71
N ALA A 125 -16.52 2.97 0.44
CA ALA A 125 -17.07 1.74 -0.11
C ALA A 125 -16.06 0.59 -0.12
N SER A 126 -14.80 0.84 -0.51
CA SER A 126 -13.71 -0.13 -0.48
C SER A 126 -13.37 -0.56 0.95
N ALA A 127 -13.31 0.41 1.87
CA ALA A 127 -13.09 0.15 3.30
C ALA A 127 -14.24 -0.65 3.92
N GLY A 128 -15.50 -0.33 3.58
CA GLY A 128 -16.68 -1.06 4.02
C GLY A 128 -16.72 -2.49 3.49
N ALA A 129 -16.45 -2.68 2.19
CA ALA A 129 -16.37 -4.01 1.58
C ALA A 129 -15.30 -4.87 2.26
N LEU A 130 -14.10 -4.30 2.53
CA LEU A 130 -13.07 -5.00 3.29
C LEU A 130 -13.53 -5.38 4.70
N MET A 131 -14.23 -4.48 5.39
CA MET A 131 -14.70 -4.74 6.76
C MET A 131 -15.70 -5.89 6.85
N VAL A 132 -16.59 -6.02 5.86
CA VAL A 132 -17.65 -7.05 5.85
C VAL A 132 -17.29 -8.30 5.03
N GLY A 133 -16.11 -8.32 4.40
CA GLY A 133 -15.65 -9.46 3.59
C GLY A 133 -16.22 -9.52 2.17
N GLU A 134 -16.72 -8.39 1.67
CA GLU A 134 -17.27 -8.26 0.32
C GLU A 134 -16.19 -7.90 -0.71
N VAL A 135 -16.57 -7.97 -1.99
CA VAL A 135 -15.68 -7.65 -3.11
C VAL A 135 -15.50 -6.13 -3.20
N GLY A 136 -14.26 -5.67 -3.08
CA GLY A 136 -13.84 -4.28 -3.21
C GLY A 136 -12.35 -4.20 -3.49
N PHE A 137 -11.88 -3.00 -3.84
CA PHE A 137 -10.43 -2.79 -3.96
C PHE A 137 -9.78 -2.78 -2.58
N LYS A 138 -8.59 -3.37 -2.52
CA LYS A 138 -7.79 -3.41 -1.29
C LYS A 138 -6.80 -2.27 -1.30
N ALA A 139 -6.65 -1.58 -0.18
CA ALA A 139 -5.60 -0.57 -0.03
C ALA A 139 -4.24 -1.15 -0.44
N CYS A 140 -3.55 -0.48 -1.37
CA CYS A 140 -2.40 -1.05 -2.08
C CYS A 140 -1.26 -1.48 -1.16
N THR A 141 -0.91 -0.66 -0.17
CA THR A 141 0.20 -0.96 0.76
C THR A 141 -0.11 -2.19 1.63
N PRO A 142 -1.23 -2.29 2.35
CA PRO A 142 -1.64 -3.49 3.07
C PRO A 142 -1.75 -4.72 2.17
N TYR A 143 -2.29 -4.56 0.96
CA TYR A 143 -2.38 -5.67 0.01
C TYR A 143 -0.99 -6.19 -0.37
N GLY A 144 -0.03 -5.30 -0.59
CA GLY A 144 1.37 -5.66 -0.81
C GLY A 144 1.97 -6.42 0.38
N CYS A 145 1.70 -6.00 1.61
CA CYS A 145 2.13 -6.70 2.82
C CYS A 145 1.56 -8.12 2.89
N MET A 146 0.28 -8.31 2.56
CA MET A 146 -0.32 -9.65 2.49
C MET A 146 0.36 -10.54 1.44
N LYS A 147 0.69 -9.99 0.26
CA LYS A 147 1.44 -10.73 -0.77
C LYS A 147 2.86 -11.10 -0.31
N MET A 148 3.50 -10.27 0.48
CA MET A 148 4.80 -10.57 1.08
C MET A 148 4.68 -11.70 2.12
N LEU A 149 3.64 -11.71 2.96
CA LEU A 149 3.37 -12.82 3.88
C LEU A 149 3.07 -14.12 3.09
N GLU A 150 2.27 -14.04 2.04
CA GLU A 150 1.97 -15.19 1.17
C GLU A 150 3.26 -15.79 0.55
N SER A 151 4.21 -14.95 0.14
CA SER A 151 5.46 -15.39 -0.50
C SER A 151 6.39 -16.20 0.41
N ILE A 152 6.21 -16.08 1.72
CA ILE A 152 6.94 -16.87 2.73
C ILE A 152 6.10 -17.99 3.33
N GLY A 153 4.99 -18.38 2.67
CA GLY A 153 4.12 -19.47 3.09
C GLY A 153 3.09 -19.10 4.16
N MET A 154 2.92 -17.81 4.48
CA MET A 154 1.99 -17.32 5.51
C MET A 154 0.70 -16.74 4.90
N LYS A 155 0.04 -17.51 4.02
CA LYS A 155 -1.25 -17.13 3.43
C LYS A 155 -2.41 -17.30 4.42
N ASP A 156 -2.41 -18.38 5.18
CA ASP A 156 -3.34 -18.64 6.28
C ASP A 156 -2.61 -18.40 7.61
N LEU A 157 -3.13 -17.48 8.40
CA LEU A 157 -2.55 -17.06 9.69
C LEU A 157 -3.30 -17.67 10.88
N ARG A 158 -3.99 -18.78 10.70
CA ARG A 158 -4.73 -19.46 11.76
C ARG A 158 -3.81 -19.81 12.94
N GLY A 159 -4.23 -19.42 14.15
CA GLY A 159 -3.45 -19.61 15.37
C GLY A 159 -2.28 -18.63 15.53
N LYS A 160 -2.11 -17.65 14.63
CA LYS A 160 -1.09 -16.61 14.74
C LYS A 160 -1.66 -15.35 15.36
N HIS A 161 -0.85 -14.71 16.19
CA HIS A 161 -1.12 -13.37 16.70
C HIS A 161 -0.39 -12.34 15.84
N ALA A 162 -1.12 -11.39 15.30
CA ALA A 162 -0.59 -10.28 14.52
C ALA A 162 -0.77 -8.96 15.26
N VAL A 163 0.28 -8.15 15.31
CA VAL A 163 0.24 -6.80 15.88
C VAL A 163 0.50 -5.79 14.77
N VAL A 164 -0.43 -4.85 14.59
CA VAL A 164 -0.29 -3.72 13.67
C VAL A 164 0.02 -2.47 14.50
N ILE A 165 1.18 -1.87 14.29
CA ILE A 165 1.58 -0.61 14.92
C ILE A 165 1.21 0.52 13.95
N GLY A 166 0.12 1.22 14.24
CA GLY A 166 -0.48 2.26 13.39
C GLY A 166 -1.97 2.02 13.14
N ARG A 167 -2.73 3.10 12.98
CA ARG A 167 -4.19 3.05 12.79
C ARG A 167 -4.70 4.02 11.72
N SER A 168 -3.88 4.33 10.73
CA SER A 168 -4.30 5.17 9.60
C SER A 168 -5.38 4.48 8.76
N ASN A 169 -6.22 5.26 8.09
CA ASN A 169 -7.24 4.72 7.19
C ASN A 169 -6.64 4.06 5.94
N ILE A 170 -5.44 4.50 5.54
CA ILE A 170 -4.78 4.04 4.32
C ILE A 170 -3.87 2.82 4.52
N VAL A 171 -3.43 2.53 5.77
CA VAL A 171 -2.54 1.39 6.05
C VAL A 171 -3.00 0.60 7.28
N GLY A 172 -2.99 1.19 8.48
CA GLY A 172 -3.12 0.44 9.73
C GLY A 172 -4.45 -0.31 9.86
N LYS A 173 -5.58 0.38 9.64
CA LYS A 173 -6.92 -0.23 9.70
C LYS A 173 -7.12 -1.29 8.61
N PRO A 174 -6.88 -1.01 7.31
CA PRO A 174 -7.03 -2.03 6.29
C PRO A 174 -6.07 -3.21 6.47
N MET A 175 -4.84 -2.98 6.96
CA MET A 175 -3.90 -4.06 7.27
C MET A 175 -4.48 -5.01 8.34
N ALA A 176 -5.01 -4.45 9.42
CA ALA A 176 -5.61 -5.24 10.49
C ALA A 176 -6.79 -6.09 9.99
N MET A 177 -7.64 -5.52 9.12
CA MET A 177 -8.77 -6.25 8.54
C MET A 177 -8.32 -7.37 7.59
N MET A 178 -7.29 -7.14 6.78
CA MET A 178 -6.76 -8.19 5.90
C MET A 178 -6.10 -9.33 6.69
N LEU A 179 -5.38 -9.02 7.77
CA LEU A 179 -4.83 -10.04 8.68
C LEU A 179 -5.93 -10.85 9.37
N LEU A 180 -7.01 -10.18 9.82
CA LEU A 180 -8.19 -10.83 10.40
C LEU A 180 -8.85 -11.79 9.38
N GLN A 181 -9.03 -11.35 8.13
CA GLN A 181 -9.57 -12.19 7.06
C GLN A 181 -8.66 -13.37 6.71
N ALA A 182 -7.35 -13.26 6.97
CA ALA A 182 -6.39 -14.35 6.86
C ALA A 182 -6.35 -15.25 8.12
N ASN A 183 -7.34 -15.17 9.00
CA ASN A 183 -7.50 -15.94 10.24
C ASN A 183 -6.52 -15.60 11.38
N ALA A 184 -5.85 -14.44 11.35
CA ALA A 184 -5.02 -14.01 12.48
C ALA A 184 -5.88 -13.50 13.65
N THR A 185 -5.39 -13.67 14.89
CA THR A 185 -5.80 -12.83 16.01
C THR A 185 -5.07 -11.50 15.92
N VAL A 186 -5.77 -10.37 15.86
CA VAL A 186 -5.17 -9.08 15.55
C VAL A 186 -5.26 -8.10 16.70
N THR A 187 -4.14 -7.48 17.05
CA THR A 187 -4.07 -6.33 17.94
C THR A 187 -3.61 -5.10 17.18
N ILE A 188 -4.32 -3.98 17.32
CA ILE A 188 -3.92 -2.67 16.77
C ILE A 188 -3.33 -1.83 17.89
N CYS A 189 -2.05 -1.43 17.73
CA CYS A 189 -1.35 -0.54 18.63
C CYS A 189 -1.19 0.87 18.02
N HIS A 190 -1.19 1.88 18.86
CA HIS A 190 -1.07 3.29 18.45
C HIS A 190 -0.51 4.14 19.60
N SER A 191 -0.42 5.44 19.42
CA SER A 191 0.13 6.39 20.41
C SER A 191 -0.56 6.38 21.78
N GLY A 192 -1.78 5.83 21.88
CA GLY A 192 -2.50 5.64 23.14
C GLY A 192 -2.34 4.24 23.75
N THR A 193 -1.52 3.36 23.17
CA THR A 193 -1.24 2.02 23.71
C THR A 193 -0.32 2.14 24.94
N ALA A 194 -0.75 1.64 26.07
CA ALA A 194 -0.01 1.80 27.35
C ALA A 194 1.36 1.11 27.34
N ASP A 195 1.42 -0.12 26.84
CA ASP A 195 2.67 -0.90 26.74
C ASP A 195 2.75 -1.58 25.37
N LEU A 196 3.41 -0.89 24.44
CA LEU A 196 3.62 -1.39 23.08
C LEU A 196 4.48 -2.66 23.09
N ALA A 197 5.52 -2.68 23.91
CA ALA A 197 6.45 -3.80 23.97
C ALA A 197 5.78 -5.09 24.49
N ALA A 198 4.91 -5.00 25.49
CA ALA A 198 4.14 -6.14 25.95
C ALA A 198 3.23 -6.73 24.86
N MET A 199 2.68 -5.90 23.99
CA MET A 199 1.87 -6.36 22.85
C MET A 199 2.73 -7.03 21.78
N THR A 200 3.82 -6.38 21.35
CA THR A 200 4.64 -6.85 20.24
C THR A 200 5.45 -8.11 20.58
N ARG A 201 5.88 -8.29 21.83
CA ARG A 201 6.57 -9.52 22.26
C ARG A 201 5.73 -10.79 22.14
N GLN A 202 4.42 -10.69 22.03
CA GLN A 202 3.52 -11.84 21.87
C GLN A 202 3.25 -12.16 20.38
N ALA A 203 3.62 -11.26 19.48
CA ALA A 203 3.23 -11.32 18.07
C ALA A 203 4.07 -12.33 17.28
N ASP A 204 3.41 -13.13 16.46
CA ASP A 204 4.04 -13.94 15.42
C ASP A 204 4.29 -13.11 14.15
N VAL A 205 3.46 -12.07 13.92
CA VAL A 205 3.59 -11.12 12.83
C VAL A 205 3.47 -9.70 13.37
N ILE A 206 4.41 -8.83 13.02
CA ILE A 206 4.38 -7.41 13.39
C ILE A 206 4.41 -6.59 12.10
N VAL A 207 3.48 -5.63 11.97
CA VAL A 207 3.47 -4.65 10.89
C VAL A 207 3.65 -3.26 11.49
N ALA A 208 4.79 -2.62 11.23
CA ALA A 208 5.08 -1.26 11.68
C ALA A 208 4.72 -0.24 10.60
N ALA A 209 3.80 0.68 10.90
CA ALA A 209 3.21 1.63 9.95
C ALA A 209 2.81 2.96 10.61
N VAL A 210 3.76 3.63 11.27
CA VAL A 210 3.52 4.90 11.99
C VAL A 210 4.31 6.08 11.43
N GLY A 211 5.29 5.84 10.55
CA GLY A 211 6.16 6.89 10.01
C GLY A 211 7.09 7.51 11.05
N LYS A 212 7.54 6.71 12.02
CA LYS A 212 8.46 7.13 13.07
C LYS A 212 9.58 6.10 13.22
N ARG A 213 10.83 6.57 13.14
CA ARG A 213 12.01 5.72 13.28
C ARG A 213 12.04 5.03 14.65
N ASP A 214 12.59 3.82 14.63
CA ASP A 214 12.94 3.03 15.82
C ASP A 214 11.77 2.82 16.80
N VAL A 215 10.53 2.76 16.25
CA VAL A 215 9.33 2.47 17.06
C VAL A 215 9.27 1.01 17.49
N LEU A 216 9.94 0.12 16.74
CA LEU A 216 10.09 -1.30 17.07
C LEU A 216 11.57 -1.64 17.18
N THR A 217 12.00 -2.07 18.35
CA THR A 217 13.38 -2.46 18.69
C THR A 217 13.49 -3.96 18.95
N ALA A 218 14.71 -4.50 18.98
CA ALA A 218 14.97 -5.95 19.13
C ALA A 218 14.34 -6.57 20.37
N ASP A 219 14.36 -5.86 21.51
CA ASP A 219 13.79 -6.29 22.78
C ASP A 219 12.25 -6.34 22.80
N MET A 220 11.62 -5.77 21.78
CA MET A 220 10.17 -5.75 21.59
C MET A 220 9.66 -6.86 20.65
N VAL A 221 10.56 -7.67 20.06
CA VAL A 221 10.22 -8.69 19.07
C VAL A 221 10.35 -10.08 19.62
N LYS A 222 9.32 -10.91 19.44
CA LYS A 222 9.36 -12.34 19.74
C LYS A 222 10.38 -13.04 18.84
N PRO A 223 11.30 -13.87 19.38
CA PRO A 223 12.22 -14.63 18.54
C PRO A 223 11.51 -15.44 17.45
N GLY A 224 11.98 -15.29 16.21
CA GLY A 224 11.39 -15.96 15.04
C GLY A 224 10.14 -15.29 14.45
N ALA A 225 9.67 -14.16 14.98
CA ALA A 225 8.54 -13.41 14.42
C ALA A 225 8.82 -12.88 13.00
N VAL A 226 7.76 -12.65 12.25
CA VAL A 226 7.82 -11.95 10.95
C VAL A 226 7.59 -10.46 11.17
N VAL A 227 8.48 -9.62 10.63
CA VAL A 227 8.41 -8.17 10.77
C VAL A 227 8.27 -7.52 9.39
N ILE A 228 7.16 -6.84 9.17
CA ILE A 228 6.87 -6.05 7.96
C ILE A 228 7.02 -4.56 8.32
N ASP A 229 8.02 -3.92 7.77
CA ASP A 229 8.27 -2.50 7.95
C ASP A 229 7.69 -1.69 6.78
N VAL A 230 6.63 -0.96 7.06
CA VAL A 230 5.93 -0.07 6.09
C VAL A 230 6.49 1.35 6.15
N GLY A 231 7.27 1.66 7.20
CA GLY A 231 7.78 2.99 7.44
C GLY A 231 8.63 3.53 6.29
N MET A 232 8.52 4.82 6.07
CA MET A 232 9.37 5.57 5.12
C MET A 232 9.88 6.83 5.77
N ASN A 233 11.05 6.72 6.35
CA ASN A 233 11.75 7.79 7.04
C ASN A 233 13.08 8.09 6.35
N ARG A 234 13.79 9.12 6.83
CA ARG A 234 15.19 9.36 6.51
C ARG A 234 16.00 9.30 7.78
N ASN A 235 17.14 8.64 7.73
CA ASN A 235 18.11 8.65 8.82
C ASN A 235 18.90 9.96 8.83
N ASP A 236 19.80 10.10 9.79
CA ASP A 236 20.59 11.32 9.99
C ASP A 236 21.56 11.62 8.81
N GLU A 237 21.85 10.61 7.99
CA GLU A 237 22.63 10.73 6.74
C GLU A 237 21.73 11.03 5.52
N GLY A 238 20.41 11.19 5.70
CA GLY A 238 19.45 11.43 4.63
C GLY A 238 19.06 10.17 3.84
N LYS A 239 19.56 8.98 4.20
CA LYS A 239 19.20 7.71 3.56
C LYS A 239 17.82 7.24 4.00
N LEU A 240 17.10 6.55 3.10
CA LEU A 240 15.81 5.94 3.43
C LEU A 240 15.99 4.84 4.48
N CYS A 241 15.10 4.85 5.48
CA CYS A 241 14.97 3.83 6.51
C CYS A 241 13.49 3.66 6.88
N GLY A 242 13.18 2.61 7.61
CA GLY A 242 11.82 2.31 8.06
C GLY A 242 11.48 2.82 9.46
N ASP A 243 10.45 2.22 10.02
CA ASP A 243 9.99 2.43 11.40
C ASP A 243 10.72 1.50 12.39
N VAL A 244 11.37 0.46 11.90
CA VAL A 244 12.00 -0.60 12.68
C VAL A 244 13.51 -0.34 12.84
N ASP A 245 14.06 -0.56 14.04
CA ASP A 245 15.51 -0.76 14.19
C ASP A 245 15.92 -2.03 13.44
N PHE A 246 16.18 -1.86 12.14
CA PHE A 246 16.45 -2.98 11.24
C PHE A 246 17.64 -3.83 11.70
N ALA A 247 18.71 -3.19 12.17
CA ALA A 247 19.93 -3.90 12.55
C ALA A 247 19.71 -4.79 13.77
N GLY A 248 19.06 -4.28 14.81
CA GLY A 248 18.77 -5.04 16.02
C GLY A 248 17.70 -6.10 15.80
N VAL A 249 16.59 -5.75 15.15
CA VAL A 249 15.46 -6.65 14.93
C VAL A 249 15.82 -7.81 14.00
N LYS A 250 16.69 -7.60 13.01
CA LYS A 250 17.19 -8.64 12.10
C LYS A 250 17.86 -9.82 12.84
N GLU A 251 18.45 -9.58 14.00
CA GLU A 251 19.11 -10.64 14.78
C GLU A 251 18.12 -11.49 15.62
N VAL A 252 16.85 -11.04 15.74
CA VAL A 252 15.82 -11.68 16.57
C VAL A 252 14.68 -12.27 15.73
N ALA A 253 14.24 -11.55 14.70
CA ALA A 253 13.14 -11.96 13.83
C ALA A 253 13.51 -13.20 12.99
N GLY A 254 12.49 -13.95 12.55
CA GLY A 254 12.64 -15.02 11.56
C GLY A 254 12.68 -14.48 10.12
N PHE A 255 11.82 -13.47 9.85
CA PHE A 255 11.74 -12.77 8.57
C PHE A 255 11.59 -11.28 8.80
N ILE A 256 12.17 -10.47 7.91
CA ILE A 256 12.07 -9.01 7.96
C ILE A 256 12.10 -8.39 6.56
N THR A 257 11.32 -7.33 6.36
CA THR A 257 11.41 -6.54 5.13
C THR A 257 12.50 -5.47 5.23
N PRO A 258 13.33 -5.26 4.19
CA PRO A 258 14.27 -4.14 4.16
C PRO A 258 13.57 -2.83 3.78
N VAL A 259 14.13 -1.69 4.20
CA VAL A 259 13.76 -0.37 3.70
C VAL A 259 15.05 0.36 3.27
N PRO A 260 15.18 0.69 1.97
CA PRO A 260 14.27 0.45 0.84
C PRO A 260 14.27 -1.02 0.36
N GLY A 261 13.32 -1.35 -0.52
CA GLY A 261 13.29 -2.64 -1.23
C GLY A 261 12.29 -3.67 -0.66
N GLY A 262 11.59 -3.33 0.43
CA GLY A 262 10.49 -4.12 0.99
C GLY A 262 9.12 -3.70 0.45
N VAL A 263 8.32 -3.05 1.29
CA VAL A 263 6.91 -2.74 1.01
C VAL A 263 6.71 -1.72 -0.12
N GLY A 264 7.59 -0.72 -0.27
CA GLY A 264 7.43 0.34 -1.27
C GLY A 264 7.20 -0.16 -2.71
N PRO A 265 8.05 -1.04 -3.26
CA PRO A 265 7.84 -1.65 -4.58
C PRO A 265 6.51 -2.39 -4.71
N MET A 266 6.05 -3.04 -3.64
CA MET A 266 4.80 -3.79 -3.60
C MET A 266 3.57 -2.88 -3.67
N THR A 267 3.60 -1.71 -3.04
CA THR A 267 2.52 -0.72 -3.14
C THR A 267 2.22 -0.35 -4.59
N ILE A 268 3.27 -0.05 -5.37
CA ILE A 268 3.11 0.26 -6.80
C ILE A 268 2.57 -0.95 -7.57
N THR A 269 3.06 -2.14 -7.27
CA THR A 269 2.62 -3.36 -7.94
C THR A 269 1.14 -3.65 -7.67
N MET A 270 0.67 -3.46 -6.43
CA MET A 270 -0.75 -3.67 -6.10
C MET A 270 -1.67 -2.63 -6.74
N LEU A 271 -1.19 -1.41 -6.97
CA LEU A 271 -1.93 -0.42 -7.76
C LEU A 271 -2.16 -0.92 -9.19
N LEU A 272 -1.15 -1.52 -9.82
CA LEU A 272 -1.31 -2.11 -11.15
C LEU A 272 -2.27 -3.31 -11.13
N VAL A 273 -2.18 -4.16 -10.11
CA VAL A 273 -3.10 -5.30 -9.92
C VAL A 273 -4.53 -4.81 -9.79
N ASN A 274 -4.81 -3.83 -8.94
CA ASN A 274 -6.15 -3.26 -8.77
C ASN A 274 -6.65 -2.61 -10.07
N THR A 275 -5.78 -1.91 -10.82
CA THR A 275 -6.14 -1.31 -12.12
C THR A 275 -6.49 -2.39 -13.16
N MET A 276 -5.75 -3.49 -13.19
CA MET A 276 -6.08 -4.64 -14.02
C MET A 276 -7.42 -5.26 -13.62
N GLU A 277 -7.65 -5.49 -12.33
CA GLU A 277 -8.93 -6.01 -11.83
C GLU A 277 -10.10 -5.10 -12.18
N ALA A 278 -9.92 -3.76 -12.12
CA ALA A 278 -10.92 -2.80 -12.54
C ALA A 278 -11.27 -2.95 -14.04
N ALA A 279 -10.25 -3.05 -14.88
CA ALA A 279 -10.43 -3.19 -16.34
C ALA A 279 -11.00 -4.54 -16.76
N GLU A 280 -10.77 -5.60 -15.99
CA GLU A 280 -11.34 -6.93 -16.25
C GLU A 280 -12.82 -7.01 -15.86
N ARG A 281 -13.30 -6.11 -14.97
CA ARG A 281 -14.71 -6.03 -14.53
C ARG A 281 -15.55 -5.09 -15.38
N ALA A 282 -14.92 -4.20 -16.14
CA ALA A 282 -15.59 -3.23 -17.02
C ALA A 282 -16.04 -3.92 -18.33
#